data_8939bb191ed83ff8a94f222b899445b2
#
_entry.id   8939bb191ed83ff8a94f222b899445b2
#
_cell.length_a   1.000
_cell.length_b   1.000
_cell.length_c   1.000
_cell.angle_alpha   90.00
_cell.angle_beta   90.00
_cell.angle_gamma   90.00
#
_symmetry.space_group_name_H-M   'P 1'
#
loop_
_entity.id
_entity.type
_entity.pdbx_description
1 polymer ?
#
loop_
_entity_poly.entity_id
_entity_poly.type
_entity_poly.pdbx_seq_one_letter_code
_entity_poly.pdbx_strand_id
1 'polypeptide(L)'
;MEYDFSIPTDRRGTDSYKWDSAPEADIIPLWVADMDFETFPAITEALQRRVAHGIFGYTRVPEAYYEAVCRWFGKRHGWHINREDIIYTSGVVPAVSAVIKALTLPGDQVIVQGPVYNCFFSSIRNNGCEMVSNSLIYNKEELRYEIDFDDLERKLKHERARLMLLCNPHNPGGRVWTRDELTRVAELCRKYGVRVVSDEIHCELTLYDNEYVPFGSLPDELSRGSITCCSPSKAFNTAGLQIANIVCRDAEVRNRIDRAININEVCDVNPFGVIALQAAYSDEGYEWLTQLRKYISANYDLLLERFARELPKCKVMRMEGTYLAWIDCSELHISSDEIEEMLMHENKVWVNAGSMYGAEGAAFIRINMACTSELLNEGITRIVNGLGAY
;
A
#
# COMPACT_ATOMS: atom_id res chain seq x y z
N MET A 1 22.56 9.91 -11.26
CA MET A 1 22.28 9.21 -12.55
C MET A 1 20.86 9.59 -12.95
N GLU A 2 20.58 9.77 -14.25
CA GLU A 2 19.21 10.02 -14.73
C GLU A 2 18.59 8.70 -15.16
N TYR A 3 17.34 8.48 -14.74
CA TYR A 3 16.56 7.27 -15.04
C TYR A 3 15.39 7.63 -15.95
N ASP A 4 15.18 6.84 -16.99
CA ASP A 4 14.12 7.07 -17.98
C ASP A 4 12.94 6.11 -17.73
N PHE A 5 11.84 6.64 -17.19
CA PHE A 5 10.60 5.92 -16.97
C PHE A 5 9.62 5.95 -18.15
N SER A 6 10.02 6.58 -19.29
CA SER A 6 9.22 6.60 -20.51
C SER A 6 9.37 5.34 -21.37
N ILE A 7 10.37 4.51 -21.08
CA ILE A 7 10.65 3.28 -21.81
C ILE A 7 9.61 2.21 -21.45
N PRO A 8 8.82 1.73 -22.41
CA PRO A 8 7.82 0.68 -22.13
C PRO A 8 8.52 -0.67 -21.93
N THR A 9 8.05 -1.41 -20.92
CA THR A 9 8.47 -2.79 -20.67
C THR A 9 7.32 -3.73 -21.01
N ASP A 10 7.52 -4.63 -21.96
CA ASP A 10 6.51 -5.66 -22.28
C ASP A 10 6.47 -6.71 -21.17
N ARG A 11 5.30 -6.87 -20.58
CA ARG A 11 5.04 -7.81 -19.49
C ARG A 11 4.13 -8.98 -19.88
N ARG A 12 3.67 -9.01 -21.14
CA ARG A 12 2.84 -10.12 -21.65
C ARG A 12 3.68 -11.38 -21.82
N GLY A 13 3.09 -12.54 -21.51
CA GLY A 13 3.76 -13.83 -21.61
C GLY A 13 4.88 -14.03 -20.58
N THR A 14 4.84 -13.29 -19.48
CA THR A 14 5.79 -13.39 -18.36
C THR A 14 5.16 -13.93 -17.07
N ASP A 15 3.94 -14.48 -17.17
CA ASP A 15 3.08 -14.87 -16.05
C ASP A 15 2.73 -13.68 -15.12
N SER A 16 2.70 -12.47 -15.68
CA SER A 16 2.34 -11.26 -14.96
C SER A 16 0.89 -11.29 -14.50
N TYR A 17 0.64 -11.30 -13.20
CA TYR A 17 -0.72 -11.25 -12.65
C TYR A 17 -1.52 -10.06 -13.17
N LYS A 18 -0.87 -8.91 -13.40
CA LYS A 18 -1.51 -7.71 -13.94
C LYS A 18 -1.85 -7.84 -15.42
N TRP A 19 -0.93 -8.34 -16.24
CA TRP A 19 -1.05 -8.34 -17.70
C TRP A 19 -1.64 -9.62 -18.26
N ASP A 20 -1.23 -10.78 -17.75
CA ASP A 20 -1.61 -12.09 -18.30
C ASP A 20 -2.93 -12.62 -17.69
N SER A 21 -3.51 -11.93 -16.69
CA SER A 21 -4.87 -12.19 -16.21
C SER A 21 -5.95 -11.49 -17.03
N ALA A 22 -5.59 -10.55 -17.92
CA ALA A 22 -6.56 -9.89 -18.80
C ALA A 22 -7.16 -10.91 -19.76
N PRO A 23 -8.51 -10.97 -19.93
CA PRO A 23 -9.16 -11.97 -20.77
C PRO A 23 -8.85 -11.78 -22.26
N GLU A 24 -8.45 -10.60 -22.67
CA GLU A 24 -8.08 -10.27 -24.05
C GLU A 24 -6.75 -9.49 -24.09
N ALA A 25 -5.95 -9.76 -25.12
CA ALA A 25 -4.58 -9.24 -25.23
C ALA A 25 -4.48 -7.70 -25.46
N ASP A 26 -5.55 -7.08 -25.94
CA ASP A 26 -5.62 -5.65 -26.21
C ASP A 26 -6.12 -4.81 -25.02
N ILE A 27 -6.48 -5.46 -23.90
CA ILE A 27 -6.85 -4.78 -22.67
C ILE A 27 -5.62 -4.12 -22.03
N ILE A 28 -5.74 -2.82 -21.71
CA ILE A 28 -4.75 -2.08 -20.90
C ILE A 28 -5.08 -2.29 -19.42
N PRO A 29 -4.21 -2.97 -18.64
CA PRO A 29 -4.48 -3.23 -17.24
C PRO A 29 -3.96 -2.08 -16.35
N LEU A 30 -4.88 -1.30 -15.77
CA LEU A 30 -4.60 -0.25 -14.80
C LEU A 30 -5.16 -0.57 -13.40
N TRP A 31 -5.26 -1.86 -13.06
CA TRP A 31 -5.94 -2.35 -11.86
C TRP A 31 -5.01 -2.82 -10.73
N VAL A 32 -4.02 -3.66 -10.99
CA VAL A 32 -3.11 -4.19 -9.97
C VAL A 32 -2.14 -3.12 -9.48
N ALA A 33 -1.89 -3.09 -8.17
CA ALA A 33 -0.95 -2.17 -7.54
C ALA A 33 0.50 -2.69 -7.62
N ASP A 34 1.00 -2.87 -8.84
CA ASP A 34 2.42 -2.99 -9.19
C ASP A 34 2.76 -2.01 -10.33
N MET A 35 4.02 -1.81 -10.64
CA MET A 35 4.46 -0.85 -11.64
C MET A 35 4.80 -1.55 -12.96
N ASP A 36 4.72 -0.81 -14.07
CA ASP A 36 5.21 -1.25 -15.38
C ASP A 36 6.62 -0.73 -15.69
N PHE A 37 7.29 -0.19 -14.69
CA PHE A 37 8.69 0.22 -14.75
C PHE A 37 9.62 -0.91 -14.29
N GLU A 38 10.78 -1.01 -14.91
CA GLU A 38 11.85 -1.82 -14.37
C GLU A 38 12.22 -1.36 -12.96
N THR A 39 12.62 -2.29 -12.11
CA THR A 39 13.10 -1.96 -10.76
C THR A 39 14.44 -1.22 -10.82
N PHE A 40 14.84 -0.63 -9.69
CA PHE A 40 16.15 0.02 -9.55
C PHE A 40 17.29 -0.91 -10.01
N PRO A 41 18.17 -0.49 -10.95
CA PRO A 41 19.14 -1.36 -11.61
C PRO A 41 20.05 -2.13 -10.65
N ALA A 42 20.47 -1.52 -9.54
CA ALA A 42 21.33 -2.20 -8.57
C ALA A 42 20.64 -3.41 -7.89
N ILE A 43 19.30 -3.43 -7.84
CA ILE A 43 18.54 -4.62 -7.40
C ILE A 43 18.74 -5.74 -8.40
N THR A 44 18.54 -5.50 -9.69
CA THR A 44 18.73 -6.49 -10.76
C THR A 44 20.15 -7.03 -10.76
N GLU A 45 21.16 -6.17 -10.65
CA GLU A 45 22.57 -6.57 -10.59
C GLU A 45 22.87 -7.44 -9.36
N ALA A 46 22.32 -7.10 -8.19
CA ALA A 46 22.50 -7.88 -6.98
C ALA A 46 21.86 -9.28 -7.10
N LEU A 47 20.67 -9.36 -7.70
CA LEU A 47 19.99 -10.63 -7.99
C LEU A 47 20.77 -11.47 -8.99
N GLN A 48 21.30 -10.88 -10.06
CA GLN A 48 22.12 -11.58 -11.06
C GLN A 48 23.37 -12.19 -10.42
N ARG A 49 24.07 -11.46 -9.55
CA ARG A 49 25.21 -12.00 -8.79
C ARG A 49 24.81 -13.20 -7.94
N ARG A 50 23.63 -13.16 -7.31
CA ARG A 50 23.13 -14.28 -6.49
C ARG A 50 22.75 -15.50 -7.35
N VAL A 51 22.13 -15.26 -8.51
CA VAL A 51 21.81 -16.33 -9.48
C VAL A 51 23.07 -16.98 -10.00
N ALA A 52 24.09 -16.19 -10.37
CA ALA A 52 25.38 -16.69 -10.85
C ALA A 52 26.14 -17.57 -9.83
N HIS A 53 25.89 -17.38 -8.52
CA HIS A 53 26.43 -18.26 -7.48
C HIS A 53 25.88 -19.69 -7.55
N GLY A 54 24.64 -19.89 -8.00
CA GLY A 54 24.05 -21.19 -8.34
C GLY A 54 23.64 -22.09 -7.17
N ILE A 55 23.76 -21.65 -5.90
CA ILE A 55 23.34 -22.42 -4.71
C ILE A 55 22.22 -21.69 -3.99
N PHE A 56 21.04 -22.30 -3.93
CA PHE A 56 19.81 -21.72 -3.35
C PHE A 56 19.36 -22.49 -2.09
N GLY A 57 20.33 -22.78 -1.22
CA GLY A 57 20.06 -23.41 0.08
C GLY A 57 19.43 -22.42 1.09
N TYR A 58 19.20 -22.92 2.31
CA TYR A 58 18.65 -22.12 3.40
C TYR A 58 19.44 -20.84 3.62
N THR A 59 18.72 -19.75 3.78
CA THR A 59 19.28 -18.41 3.93
C THR A 59 18.87 -17.81 5.26
N ARG A 60 19.78 -17.11 5.90
CA ARG A 60 19.49 -16.28 7.08
C ARG A 60 19.39 -14.81 6.68
N VAL A 61 18.68 -14.02 7.46
CA VAL A 61 18.72 -12.55 7.35
C VAL A 61 20.05 -12.06 7.94
N PRO A 62 20.95 -11.46 7.15
CA PRO A 62 22.24 -10.98 7.65
C PRO A 62 22.08 -9.66 8.43
N GLU A 63 23.06 -9.30 9.26
CA GLU A 63 23.05 -8.06 10.02
C GLU A 63 22.94 -6.81 9.11
N ALA A 64 23.64 -6.83 7.97
CA ALA A 64 23.60 -5.75 6.98
C ALA A 64 22.19 -5.43 6.45
N TYR A 65 21.27 -6.40 6.49
CA TYR A 65 19.86 -6.18 6.16
C TYR A 65 19.18 -5.27 7.19
N TYR A 66 19.34 -5.58 8.47
CA TYR A 66 18.76 -4.79 9.56
C TYR A 66 19.39 -3.40 9.64
N GLU A 67 20.70 -3.31 9.43
CA GLU A 67 21.41 -2.03 9.31
C GLU A 67 20.86 -1.17 8.17
N ALA A 68 20.54 -1.78 7.02
CA ALA A 68 19.93 -1.09 5.88
C ALA A 68 18.55 -0.52 6.24
N VAL A 69 17.69 -1.31 6.91
CA VAL A 69 16.38 -0.86 7.39
C VAL A 69 16.51 0.28 8.39
N CYS A 70 17.32 0.10 9.43
CA CYS A 70 17.53 1.12 10.48
C CYS A 70 18.07 2.43 9.89
N ARG A 71 19.08 2.35 9.02
CA ARG A 71 19.67 3.51 8.35
C ARG A 71 18.66 4.21 7.45
N TRP A 72 17.88 3.45 6.68
CA TRP A 72 16.89 4.00 5.76
C TRP A 72 15.86 4.84 6.51
N PHE A 73 15.17 4.27 7.48
CA PHE A 73 14.14 4.98 8.23
C PHE A 73 14.71 6.10 9.10
N GLY A 74 15.89 5.90 9.69
CA GLY A 74 16.58 6.95 10.47
C GLY A 74 16.96 8.15 9.62
N LYS A 75 17.54 7.92 8.44
CA LYS A 75 18.03 8.98 7.55
C LYS A 75 16.89 9.70 6.80
N ARG A 76 15.86 8.94 6.35
CA ARG A 76 14.81 9.46 5.48
C ARG A 76 13.60 10.01 6.24
N HIS A 77 13.25 9.39 7.34
CA HIS A 77 12.02 9.70 8.06
C HIS A 77 12.26 10.10 9.52
N GLY A 78 13.51 10.25 9.96
CA GLY A 78 13.86 10.58 11.33
C GLY A 78 13.39 9.56 12.37
N TRP A 79 13.06 8.33 11.92
CA TRP A 79 12.58 7.27 12.80
C TRP A 79 13.70 6.29 13.14
N HIS A 80 14.17 6.37 14.40
CA HIS A 80 15.20 5.47 14.89
C HIS A 80 14.61 4.13 15.31
N ILE A 81 14.94 3.08 14.58
CA ILE A 81 14.54 1.70 14.80
C ILE A 81 15.77 0.95 15.31
N ASN A 82 15.61 0.13 16.37
CA ASN A 82 16.66 -0.78 16.79
C ASN A 82 16.52 -2.12 16.04
N ARG A 83 17.65 -2.80 15.85
CA ARG A 83 17.66 -4.09 15.16
C ARG A 83 16.72 -5.11 15.80
N GLU A 84 16.68 -5.16 17.12
CA GLU A 84 15.83 -6.09 17.90
C GLU A 84 14.33 -5.81 17.77
N ASP A 85 13.93 -4.63 17.29
CA ASP A 85 12.54 -4.27 17.07
C ASP A 85 11.97 -4.82 15.78
N ILE A 86 12.83 -5.39 14.89
CA ILE A 86 12.47 -5.81 13.54
C ILE A 86 12.30 -7.32 13.47
N ILE A 87 11.15 -7.75 12.93
CA ILE A 87 10.89 -9.12 12.49
C ILE A 87 10.82 -9.12 10.96
N TYR A 88 11.60 -10.00 10.33
CA TYR A 88 11.47 -10.31 8.89
C TYR A 88 10.18 -11.09 8.63
N THR A 89 9.52 -10.82 7.49
CA THR A 89 8.39 -11.60 7.00
C THR A 89 8.31 -11.55 5.47
N SER A 90 7.51 -12.44 4.87
CA SER A 90 7.40 -12.61 3.42
C SER A 90 6.53 -11.56 2.71
N GLY A 91 5.85 -10.68 3.45
CA GLY A 91 4.99 -9.64 2.88
C GLY A 91 4.15 -8.94 3.93
N VAL A 92 3.61 -7.76 3.60
CA VAL A 92 2.80 -6.98 4.55
C VAL A 92 1.43 -7.64 4.81
N VAL A 93 0.79 -8.24 3.82
CA VAL A 93 -0.47 -8.98 4.04
C VAL A 93 -0.28 -10.19 4.97
N PRO A 94 0.73 -11.07 4.77
CA PRO A 94 1.10 -12.07 5.75
C PRO A 94 1.43 -11.50 7.14
N ALA A 95 2.13 -10.34 7.20
CA ALA A 95 2.44 -9.64 8.45
C ALA A 95 1.16 -9.26 9.21
N VAL A 96 0.24 -8.55 8.56
CA VAL A 96 -1.04 -8.14 9.14
C VAL A 96 -1.83 -9.35 9.65
N SER A 97 -1.91 -10.42 8.85
CA SER A 97 -2.61 -11.66 9.27
C SER A 97 -1.95 -12.30 10.49
N ALA A 98 -0.61 -12.37 10.55
CA ALA A 98 0.12 -12.90 11.70
C ALA A 98 -0.08 -12.03 12.95
N VAL A 99 -0.11 -10.71 12.81
CA VAL A 99 -0.38 -9.77 13.92
C VAL A 99 -1.79 -9.98 14.47
N ILE A 100 -2.81 -10.07 13.59
CA ILE A 100 -4.19 -10.36 14.03
C ILE A 100 -4.21 -11.68 14.78
N LYS A 101 -3.65 -12.75 14.21
CA LYS A 101 -3.58 -14.09 14.86
C LYS A 101 -2.88 -14.05 16.23
N ALA A 102 -1.82 -13.24 16.36
CA ALA A 102 -1.06 -13.11 17.59
C ALA A 102 -1.80 -12.38 18.70
N LEU A 103 -2.61 -11.37 18.37
CA LEU A 103 -3.09 -10.37 19.31
C LEU A 103 -4.61 -10.39 19.55
N THR A 104 -5.35 -11.24 18.83
CA THR A 104 -6.81 -11.35 18.94
C THR A 104 -7.24 -12.78 19.22
N LEU A 105 -8.51 -12.94 19.57
CA LEU A 105 -9.23 -14.20 19.64
C LEU A 105 -10.41 -14.15 18.64
N PRO A 106 -10.92 -15.32 18.19
CA PRO A 106 -12.12 -15.35 17.36
C PRO A 106 -13.27 -14.56 17.99
N GLY A 107 -13.90 -13.70 17.19
CA GLY A 107 -14.96 -12.79 17.60
C GLY A 107 -14.48 -11.46 18.20
N ASP A 108 -13.19 -11.23 18.39
CA ASP A 108 -12.68 -9.90 18.69
C ASP A 108 -12.87 -8.95 17.48
N GLN A 109 -13.02 -7.66 17.78
CA GLN A 109 -13.22 -6.64 16.76
C GLN A 109 -11.90 -6.02 16.32
N VAL A 110 -11.77 -5.89 15.00
CA VAL A 110 -10.66 -5.18 14.34
C VAL A 110 -11.25 -4.02 13.57
N ILE A 111 -10.83 -2.80 13.93
CA ILE A 111 -11.31 -1.57 13.33
C ILE A 111 -10.49 -1.27 12.08
N VAL A 112 -11.17 -0.86 11.00
CA VAL A 112 -10.57 -0.40 9.74
C VAL A 112 -11.17 0.94 9.35
N GLN A 113 -10.54 1.68 8.44
CA GLN A 113 -11.02 2.98 7.97
C GLN A 113 -11.46 2.88 6.50
N GLY A 114 -12.72 2.47 6.29
CA GLY A 114 -13.32 2.33 4.96
C GLY A 114 -13.53 3.67 4.22
N PRO A 115 -13.40 3.67 2.86
CA PRO A 115 -12.96 2.57 2.02
C PRO A 115 -11.47 2.27 2.23
N VAL A 116 -11.07 1.01 2.27
CA VAL A 116 -9.67 0.63 2.57
C VAL A 116 -9.26 -0.65 1.83
N TYR A 117 -7.97 -0.92 1.79
CA TYR A 117 -7.38 -2.08 1.14
C TYR A 117 -8.08 -3.40 1.52
N ASN A 118 -8.61 -4.06 0.51
CA ASN A 118 -9.50 -5.22 0.68
C ASN A 118 -8.86 -6.45 1.35
N CYS A 119 -7.52 -6.61 1.29
CA CYS A 119 -6.86 -7.68 2.01
C CYS A 119 -6.95 -7.55 3.54
N PHE A 120 -7.29 -6.37 4.07
CA PHE A 120 -7.62 -6.25 5.49
C PHE A 120 -8.87 -7.05 5.84
N PHE A 121 -9.89 -7.01 4.97
CA PHE A 121 -11.14 -7.75 5.18
C PHE A 121 -10.90 -9.26 5.23
N SER A 122 -10.12 -9.80 4.29
CA SER A 122 -9.78 -11.22 4.28
C SER A 122 -8.91 -11.61 5.46
N SER A 123 -7.91 -10.78 5.81
CA SER A 123 -7.03 -11.05 6.96
C SER A 123 -7.82 -11.09 8.29
N ILE A 124 -8.78 -10.19 8.47
CA ILE A 124 -9.66 -10.17 9.66
C ILE A 124 -10.55 -11.41 9.68
N ARG A 125 -11.28 -11.66 8.59
CA ARG A 125 -12.22 -12.80 8.49
C ARG A 125 -11.51 -14.14 8.65
N ASN A 126 -10.34 -14.33 8.04
CA ASN A 126 -9.60 -15.58 8.09
C ASN A 126 -9.06 -15.91 9.51
N ASN A 127 -8.94 -14.91 10.36
CA ASN A 127 -8.59 -15.09 11.77
C ASN A 127 -9.82 -15.16 12.70
N GLY A 128 -11.04 -15.24 12.13
CA GLY A 128 -12.28 -15.37 12.89
C GLY A 128 -12.69 -14.09 13.62
N CYS A 129 -12.13 -12.96 13.30
CA CYS A 129 -12.44 -11.66 13.88
C CYS A 129 -13.58 -10.95 13.16
N GLU A 130 -14.23 -10.03 13.86
CA GLU A 130 -15.25 -9.13 13.32
C GLU A 130 -14.61 -7.84 12.80
N MET A 131 -14.92 -7.49 11.56
CA MET A 131 -14.50 -6.22 10.98
C MET A 131 -15.48 -5.11 11.39
N VAL A 132 -14.94 -3.98 11.87
CA VAL A 132 -15.71 -2.80 12.22
C VAL A 132 -15.17 -1.61 11.42
N SER A 133 -15.98 -1.04 10.51
CA SER A 133 -15.55 0.13 9.72
C SER A 133 -15.75 1.43 10.50
N ASN A 134 -14.67 2.18 10.70
CA ASN A 134 -14.72 3.62 10.96
C ASN A 134 -14.67 4.30 9.60
N SER A 135 -15.84 4.49 8.99
CA SER A 135 -15.93 5.06 7.65
C SER A 135 -15.36 6.47 7.61
N LEU A 136 -14.45 6.71 6.68
CA LEU A 136 -13.88 8.03 6.46
C LEU A 136 -14.93 9.00 5.93
N ILE A 137 -14.84 10.26 6.35
CA ILE A 137 -15.68 11.33 5.84
C ILE A 137 -15.14 11.79 4.50
N TYR A 138 -15.96 11.70 3.46
CA TYR A 138 -15.60 12.26 2.15
C TYR A 138 -15.92 13.76 2.10
N ASN A 139 -14.89 14.58 2.12
CA ASN A 139 -14.99 16.01 1.91
C ASN A 139 -14.99 16.30 0.40
N LYS A 140 -16.18 16.57 -0.16
CA LYS A 140 -16.38 16.79 -1.60
C LYS A 140 -15.78 18.10 -2.11
N GLU A 141 -15.61 19.10 -1.25
CA GLU A 141 -15.03 20.39 -1.63
C GLU A 141 -13.51 20.26 -1.78
N GLU A 142 -12.88 19.55 -0.85
CA GLU A 142 -11.42 19.30 -0.83
C GLU A 142 -11.01 18.07 -1.66
N LEU A 143 -11.99 17.29 -2.13
CA LEU A 143 -11.80 16.00 -2.82
C LEU A 143 -10.85 15.07 -2.03
N ARG A 144 -11.07 14.93 -0.74
CA ARG A 144 -10.22 14.09 0.14
C ARG A 144 -11.03 13.44 1.25
N TYR A 145 -10.44 12.42 1.86
CA TYR A 145 -10.99 11.79 3.06
C TYR A 145 -10.46 12.43 4.34
N GLU A 146 -11.29 12.42 5.37
CA GLU A 146 -10.98 12.85 6.73
C GLU A 146 -11.38 11.75 7.72
N ILE A 147 -10.68 11.68 8.87
CA ILE A 147 -11.02 10.69 9.91
C ILE A 147 -12.21 11.19 10.72
N ASP A 148 -13.26 10.38 10.81
CA ASP A 148 -14.35 10.60 11.79
C ASP A 148 -13.89 10.16 13.18
N PHE A 149 -13.34 11.08 13.93
CA PHE A 149 -12.81 10.82 15.27
C PHE A 149 -13.89 10.52 16.30
N ASP A 150 -15.10 11.06 16.14
CA ASP A 150 -16.21 10.81 17.06
C ASP A 150 -16.75 9.39 16.87
N ASP A 151 -16.87 8.96 15.62
CA ASP A 151 -17.21 7.59 15.28
C ASP A 151 -16.09 6.60 15.70
N LEU A 152 -14.83 6.96 15.46
CA LEU A 152 -13.69 6.16 15.91
C LEU A 152 -13.74 5.94 17.42
N GLU A 153 -13.92 7.01 18.21
CA GLU A 153 -14.00 6.89 19.66
C GLU A 153 -15.17 6.00 20.12
N ARG A 154 -16.35 6.10 19.46
CA ARG A 154 -17.49 5.22 19.76
C ARG A 154 -17.14 3.75 19.57
N LYS A 155 -16.43 3.42 18.48
CA LYS A 155 -16.07 2.03 18.13
C LYS A 155 -14.98 1.48 19.04
N LEU A 156 -14.00 2.32 19.39
CA LEU A 156 -12.94 1.93 20.33
C LEU A 156 -13.44 1.61 21.74
N LYS A 157 -14.61 2.15 22.15
CA LYS A 157 -15.24 1.84 23.46
C LYS A 157 -15.77 0.42 23.59
N HIS A 158 -15.92 -0.30 22.48
CA HIS A 158 -16.49 -1.64 22.52
C HIS A 158 -15.53 -2.60 23.24
N GLU A 159 -16.06 -3.41 24.15
CA GLU A 159 -15.26 -4.32 25.00
C GLU A 159 -14.43 -5.36 24.24
N ARG A 160 -14.83 -5.68 23.01
CA ARG A 160 -14.11 -6.62 22.13
C ARG A 160 -13.20 -5.95 21.11
N ALA A 161 -13.12 -4.62 21.05
CA ALA A 161 -12.18 -3.90 20.19
C ALA A 161 -10.75 -4.21 20.65
N ARG A 162 -9.89 -4.74 19.76
CA ARG A 162 -8.51 -5.14 20.09
C ARG A 162 -7.48 -4.47 19.22
N LEU A 163 -7.76 -4.36 17.93
CA LEU A 163 -6.85 -3.82 16.96
C LEU A 163 -7.53 -2.75 16.10
N MET A 164 -6.73 -1.79 15.66
CA MET A 164 -7.05 -0.88 14.56
C MET A 164 -6.01 -1.07 13.47
N LEU A 165 -6.44 -1.43 12.26
CA LEU A 165 -5.59 -1.46 11.07
C LEU A 165 -5.63 -0.08 10.42
N LEU A 166 -4.50 0.60 10.44
CA LEU A 166 -4.30 1.91 9.81
C LEU A 166 -3.53 1.72 8.52
N CYS A 167 -3.96 2.33 7.42
CA CYS A 167 -3.23 2.37 6.16
C CYS A 167 -2.57 3.75 6.00
N ASN A 168 -1.24 3.82 5.95
CA ASN A 168 -0.47 5.08 5.98
C ASN A 168 0.79 5.02 5.09
N PRO A 169 0.82 5.64 3.90
CA PRO A 169 -0.26 6.33 3.18
C PRO A 169 -1.46 5.46 2.86
N HIS A 170 -2.63 6.10 2.75
CA HIS A 170 -3.92 5.41 2.66
C HIS A 170 -4.24 4.96 1.22
N ASN A 171 -4.54 3.68 1.04
CA ASN A 171 -5.06 3.07 -0.19
C ASN A 171 -6.51 2.62 0.04
N PRO A 172 -7.51 3.10 -0.74
CA PRO A 172 -7.36 3.76 -2.03
C PRO A 172 -7.36 5.30 -1.99
N GLY A 173 -7.66 5.94 -0.88
CA GLY A 173 -7.96 7.37 -0.79
C GLY A 173 -6.78 8.33 -1.04
N GLY A 174 -5.55 7.82 -1.21
CA GLY A 174 -4.38 8.63 -1.52
C GLY A 174 -3.90 9.58 -0.41
N ARG A 175 -4.45 9.46 0.83
CA ARG A 175 -4.09 10.32 1.96
C ARG A 175 -2.72 9.97 2.54
N VAL A 176 -1.97 11.00 2.91
CA VAL A 176 -0.82 10.92 3.83
C VAL A 176 -1.25 11.58 5.14
N TRP A 177 -1.42 10.77 6.19
CA TRP A 177 -1.92 11.27 7.46
C TRP A 177 -0.90 12.20 8.14
N THR A 178 -1.37 13.34 8.61
CA THR A 178 -0.54 14.29 9.33
C THR A 178 -0.14 13.76 10.71
N ARG A 179 0.92 14.32 11.30
CA ARG A 179 1.36 13.98 12.66
C ARG A 179 0.24 14.18 13.68
N ASP A 180 -0.56 15.23 13.55
CA ASP A 180 -1.65 15.54 14.46
C ASP A 180 -2.79 14.51 14.35
N GLU A 181 -3.17 14.10 13.11
CA GLU A 181 -4.16 13.04 12.89
C GLU A 181 -3.69 11.71 13.49
N LEU A 182 -2.42 11.33 13.24
CA LEU A 182 -1.84 10.10 13.79
C LEU A 182 -1.74 10.14 15.31
N THR A 183 -1.35 11.27 15.89
CA THR A 183 -1.31 11.46 17.33
C THR A 183 -2.68 11.29 17.97
N ARG A 184 -3.71 11.90 17.39
CA ARG A 184 -5.09 11.76 17.88
C ARG A 184 -5.61 10.33 17.79
N VAL A 185 -5.30 9.62 16.69
CA VAL A 185 -5.59 8.17 16.59
C VAL A 185 -4.90 7.39 17.70
N ALA A 186 -3.60 7.64 17.92
CA ALA A 186 -2.82 6.93 18.92
C ALA A 186 -3.34 7.19 20.35
N GLU A 187 -3.70 8.43 20.68
CA GLU A 187 -4.29 8.81 21.97
C GLU A 187 -5.62 8.09 22.24
N LEU A 188 -6.51 8.06 21.24
CA LEU A 188 -7.79 7.38 21.34
C LEU A 188 -7.61 5.86 21.49
N CYS A 189 -6.77 5.25 20.66
CA CYS A 189 -6.48 3.82 20.75
C CYS A 189 -5.86 3.45 22.10
N ARG A 190 -4.90 4.23 22.59
CA ARG A 190 -4.30 4.04 23.92
C ARG A 190 -5.35 4.16 25.04
N LYS A 191 -6.21 5.17 24.99
CA LYS A 191 -7.28 5.42 25.98
C LYS A 191 -8.18 4.19 26.18
N TYR A 192 -8.46 3.45 25.11
CA TYR A 192 -9.34 2.29 25.13
C TYR A 192 -8.61 0.94 25.06
N GLY A 193 -7.28 0.93 25.13
CA GLY A 193 -6.47 -0.29 25.13
C GLY A 193 -6.45 -1.04 23.80
N VAL A 194 -6.78 -0.37 22.69
CA VAL A 194 -6.73 -0.92 21.33
C VAL A 194 -5.34 -0.66 20.75
N ARG A 195 -4.74 -1.66 20.10
CA ARG A 195 -3.41 -1.52 19.48
C ARG A 195 -3.55 -1.11 18.02
N VAL A 196 -2.65 -0.22 17.57
CA VAL A 196 -2.58 0.18 16.16
C VAL A 196 -1.60 -0.73 15.43
N VAL A 197 -2.05 -1.27 14.29
CA VAL A 197 -1.25 -1.95 13.28
C VAL A 197 -1.24 -1.03 12.06
N SER A 198 -0.12 -0.38 11.82
CA SER A 198 0.05 0.56 10.71
C SER A 198 0.66 -0.16 9.51
N ASP A 199 -0.13 -0.31 8.45
CA ASP A 199 0.36 -0.75 7.13
C ASP A 199 0.95 0.46 6.42
N GLU A 200 2.28 0.47 6.35
CA GLU A 200 3.08 1.55 5.78
C GLU A 200 3.81 1.11 4.50
N ILE A 201 3.23 0.17 3.76
CA ILE A 201 3.84 -0.36 2.53
C ILE A 201 4.02 0.71 1.45
N HIS A 202 3.23 1.79 1.49
CA HIS A 202 3.30 2.92 0.57
C HIS A 202 4.12 4.11 1.10
N CYS A 203 4.81 3.97 2.22
CA CYS A 203 5.48 5.07 2.92
C CYS A 203 6.46 5.90 2.08
N GLU A 204 7.10 5.28 1.10
CA GLU A 204 8.07 5.94 0.23
C GLU A 204 7.43 6.66 -0.97
N LEU A 205 6.14 6.47 -1.19
CA LEU A 205 5.41 6.94 -2.36
C LEU A 205 4.54 8.17 -2.04
N THR A 206 5.11 9.15 -1.35
CA THR A 206 4.48 10.46 -1.18
C THR A 206 4.67 11.30 -2.43
N LEU A 207 3.67 12.07 -2.80
CA LEU A 207 3.69 12.93 -3.98
C LEU A 207 3.88 14.40 -3.57
N TYR A 208 4.51 15.18 -4.42
CA TYR A 208 4.84 16.59 -4.18
C TYR A 208 5.61 16.77 -2.87
N ASP A 209 5.23 17.74 -2.06
CA ASP A 209 5.88 18.09 -0.79
C ASP A 209 5.19 17.42 0.42
N ASN A 210 4.35 16.39 0.19
CA ASN A 210 3.73 15.68 1.31
C ASN A 210 4.77 14.80 2.02
N GLU A 211 4.83 14.93 3.34
CA GLU A 211 5.76 14.19 4.19
C GLU A 211 5.07 13.03 4.90
N TYR A 212 5.58 11.82 4.67
CA TYR A 212 5.16 10.66 5.43
C TYR A 212 5.69 10.72 6.87
N VAL A 213 4.81 10.45 7.81
CA VAL A 213 5.15 10.32 9.23
C VAL A 213 4.99 8.86 9.64
N PRO A 214 6.08 8.15 10.01
CA PRO A 214 5.97 6.79 10.55
C PRO A 214 5.14 6.79 11.83
N PHE A 215 4.15 5.90 11.95
CA PHE A 215 3.36 5.79 13.19
C PHE A 215 4.25 5.45 14.39
N GLY A 216 5.24 4.59 14.18
CA GLY A 216 6.24 4.23 15.19
C GLY A 216 7.16 5.37 15.63
N SER A 217 7.18 6.52 14.92
CA SER A 217 7.97 7.71 15.29
C SER A 217 7.24 8.67 16.22
N LEU A 218 5.98 8.42 16.54
CA LEU A 218 5.24 9.18 17.54
C LEU A 218 5.87 9.00 18.94
N PRO A 219 5.57 9.88 19.92
CA PRO A 219 6.06 9.74 21.29
C PRO A 219 5.94 8.32 21.84
N ASP A 220 6.92 7.86 22.63
CA ASP A 220 7.02 6.47 23.08
C ASP A 220 5.77 5.98 23.81
N GLU A 221 5.17 6.85 24.63
CA GLU A 221 3.94 6.55 25.35
C GLU A 221 2.73 6.26 24.43
N LEU A 222 2.77 6.72 23.18
CA LEU A 222 1.69 6.51 22.18
C LEU A 222 1.99 5.36 21.22
N SER A 223 3.26 5.15 20.88
CA SER A 223 3.66 4.26 19.78
C SER A 223 4.40 2.99 20.22
N ARG A 224 4.83 2.86 21.48
CA ARG A 224 5.64 1.71 21.94
C ARG A 224 4.98 0.35 21.67
N GLY A 225 3.67 0.25 21.87
CA GLY A 225 2.90 -0.96 21.62
C GLY A 225 2.27 -1.05 20.24
N SER A 226 2.57 -0.11 19.34
CA SER A 226 2.11 -0.18 17.95
C SER A 226 2.97 -1.13 17.13
N ILE A 227 2.40 -1.57 16.02
CA ILE A 227 3.05 -2.47 15.06
C ILE A 227 3.08 -1.77 13.71
N THR A 228 4.26 -1.55 13.15
CA THR A 228 4.41 -0.97 11.80
C THR A 228 4.82 -2.08 10.84
N CYS A 229 4.10 -2.21 9.72
CA CYS A 229 4.42 -3.15 8.65
C CYS A 229 4.92 -2.37 7.43
N CYS A 230 6.14 -2.58 6.99
CA CYS A 230 6.76 -1.88 5.88
C CYS A 230 7.51 -2.83 4.93
N SER A 231 7.67 -2.41 3.68
CA SER A 231 8.34 -3.19 2.64
C SER A 231 8.83 -2.29 1.51
N PRO A 232 9.95 -2.60 0.84
CA PRO A 232 10.37 -1.93 -0.38
C PRO A 232 9.51 -2.29 -1.59
N SER A 233 8.60 -3.26 -1.48
CA SER A 233 7.95 -3.91 -2.62
C SER A 233 7.12 -2.97 -3.49
N LYS A 234 6.44 -1.97 -2.89
CA LYS A 234 5.66 -0.99 -3.66
C LYS A 234 6.53 0.13 -4.23
N ALA A 235 7.53 0.58 -3.49
CA ALA A 235 8.42 1.65 -3.90
C ALA A 235 9.40 1.23 -5.01
N PHE A 236 9.83 -0.05 -5.00
CA PHE A 236 10.84 -0.57 -5.93
C PHE A 236 10.32 -1.68 -6.85
N ASN A 237 9.01 -1.84 -6.95
CA ASN A 237 8.38 -2.86 -7.83
C ASN A 237 8.91 -4.28 -7.61
N THR A 238 9.04 -4.71 -6.37
CA THR A 238 9.63 -6.00 -5.97
C THR A 238 8.67 -6.91 -5.22
N ALA A 239 7.35 -6.77 -5.47
CA ALA A 239 6.33 -7.55 -4.76
C ALA A 239 6.49 -9.06 -4.90
N GLY A 240 6.92 -9.54 -6.07
CA GLY A 240 7.19 -10.95 -6.35
C GLY A 240 8.39 -11.53 -5.57
N LEU A 241 9.24 -10.69 -4.98
CA LEU A 241 10.39 -11.13 -4.17
C LEU A 241 10.02 -11.41 -2.70
N GLN A 242 8.79 -11.13 -2.30
CA GLN A 242 8.21 -11.53 -1.02
C GLN A 242 9.05 -11.15 0.20
N ILE A 243 9.15 -9.85 0.48
CA ILE A 243 9.87 -9.33 1.62
C ILE A 243 9.12 -8.18 2.30
N ALA A 244 9.06 -8.22 3.63
CA ALA A 244 8.56 -7.14 4.47
C ALA A 244 9.19 -7.19 5.85
N ASN A 245 8.96 -6.14 6.63
CA ASN A 245 9.37 -6.03 8.02
C ASN A 245 8.18 -5.67 8.89
N ILE A 246 8.14 -6.27 10.07
CA ILE A 246 7.29 -5.85 11.18
C ILE A 246 8.20 -5.15 12.18
N VAL A 247 7.88 -3.92 12.54
CA VAL A 247 8.62 -3.16 13.55
C VAL A 247 7.72 -2.98 14.78
N CYS A 248 8.19 -3.46 15.94
CA CYS A 248 7.48 -3.35 17.21
C CYS A 248 8.46 -3.26 18.37
N ARG A 249 8.40 -2.18 19.16
CA ARG A 249 9.31 -1.94 20.30
C ARG A 249 8.91 -2.74 21.56
N ASP A 250 7.66 -3.15 21.69
CA ASP A 250 7.18 -4.00 22.80
C ASP A 250 7.65 -5.44 22.57
N ALA A 251 8.59 -5.89 23.42
CA ALA A 251 9.21 -7.22 23.29
C ALA A 251 8.21 -8.38 23.49
N GLU A 252 7.21 -8.22 24.36
CA GLU A 252 6.19 -9.25 24.59
C GLU A 252 5.30 -9.39 23.35
N VAL A 253 4.83 -8.27 22.80
CA VAL A 253 4.04 -8.23 21.55
C VAL A 253 4.84 -8.82 20.41
N ARG A 254 6.09 -8.43 20.27
CA ARG A 254 6.99 -8.92 19.22
C ARG A 254 7.18 -10.43 19.28
N ASN A 255 7.39 -10.99 20.48
CA ASN A 255 7.55 -12.43 20.67
C ASN A 255 6.25 -13.20 20.30
N ARG A 256 5.09 -12.65 20.61
CA ARG A 256 3.80 -13.24 20.20
C ARG A 256 3.62 -13.24 18.70
N ILE A 257 4.01 -12.16 18.03
CA ILE A 257 3.94 -12.04 16.56
C ILE A 257 4.90 -13.02 15.91
N ASP A 258 6.15 -13.08 16.37
CA ASP A 258 7.16 -14.02 15.87
C ASP A 258 6.69 -15.46 15.98
N ARG A 259 6.12 -15.84 17.13
CA ARG A 259 5.50 -17.16 17.30
C ARG A 259 4.37 -17.40 16.32
N ALA A 260 3.51 -16.41 16.05
CA ALA A 260 2.38 -16.56 15.13
C ALA A 260 2.83 -16.76 13.68
N ILE A 261 3.94 -16.14 13.27
CA ILE A 261 4.57 -16.36 11.97
C ILE A 261 5.08 -17.81 11.89
N ASN A 262 5.77 -18.26 12.92
CA ASN A 262 6.44 -19.57 12.94
C ASN A 262 5.49 -20.75 13.23
N ILE A 263 4.26 -20.52 13.65
CA ILE A 263 3.32 -21.60 13.97
C ILE A 263 2.93 -22.48 12.76
N ASN A 264 3.08 -21.94 11.56
CA ASN A 264 2.84 -22.68 10.31
C ASN A 264 4.14 -23.14 9.65
N GLU A 265 5.29 -23.09 10.38
CA GLU A 265 6.62 -23.45 9.89
C GLU A 265 7.04 -22.65 8.63
N VAL A 266 6.54 -21.44 8.47
CA VAL A 266 6.88 -20.52 7.37
C VAL A 266 7.89 -19.50 7.87
N CYS A 267 9.06 -19.98 8.27
CA CYS A 267 10.12 -19.16 8.87
C CYS A 267 11.33 -18.96 7.94
N ASP A 268 11.39 -19.70 6.85
CA ASP A 268 12.53 -19.63 5.93
C ASP A 268 12.51 -18.35 5.09
N VAL A 269 13.71 -17.85 4.83
CA VAL A 269 13.95 -16.55 4.21
C VAL A 269 14.18 -16.72 2.71
N ASN A 270 13.48 -15.94 1.90
CA ASN A 270 13.75 -15.85 0.47
C ASN A 270 15.07 -15.07 0.23
N PRO A 271 16.14 -15.72 -0.30
CA PRO A 271 17.43 -15.08 -0.51
C PRO A 271 17.36 -13.86 -1.44
N PHE A 272 16.45 -13.87 -2.43
CA PHE A 272 16.31 -12.78 -3.39
C PHE A 272 15.67 -11.54 -2.74
N GLY A 273 14.67 -11.72 -1.88
CA GLY A 273 14.06 -10.62 -1.17
C GLY A 273 15.03 -9.90 -0.23
N VAL A 274 15.84 -10.66 0.51
CA VAL A 274 16.87 -10.11 1.42
C VAL A 274 17.88 -9.25 0.66
N ILE A 275 18.37 -9.74 -0.47
CA ILE A 275 19.35 -9.04 -1.32
C ILE A 275 18.73 -7.79 -1.95
N ALA A 276 17.49 -7.91 -2.44
CA ALA A 276 16.78 -6.81 -3.07
C ALA A 276 16.57 -5.63 -2.11
N LEU A 277 16.16 -5.90 -0.85
CA LEU A 277 15.98 -4.83 0.14
C LEU A 277 17.30 -4.10 0.42
N GLN A 278 18.41 -4.84 0.59
CA GLN A 278 19.72 -4.23 0.86
C GLN A 278 20.17 -3.33 -0.29
N ALA A 279 19.91 -3.72 -1.54
CA ALA A 279 20.20 -2.91 -2.71
C ALA A 279 19.26 -1.69 -2.82
N ALA A 280 17.97 -1.88 -2.52
CA ALA A 280 16.97 -0.83 -2.57
C ALA A 280 17.23 0.29 -1.55
N TYR A 281 17.57 -0.07 -0.30
CA TYR A 281 17.74 0.87 0.81
C TYR A 281 19.16 1.47 0.84
N SER A 282 19.53 2.09 -0.28
CA SER A 282 20.77 2.80 -0.52
C SER A 282 20.53 4.27 -0.87
N ASP A 283 21.57 5.09 -0.89
CA ASP A 283 21.43 6.49 -1.30
C ASP A 283 21.09 6.61 -2.79
N GLU A 284 21.66 5.75 -3.62
CA GLU A 284 21.36 5.66 -5.06
C GLU A 284 19.91 5.16 -5.28
N GLY A 285 19.43 4.22 -4.47
CA GLY A 285 18.04 3.78 -4.49
C GLY A 285 17.07 4.91 -4.16
N TYR A 286 17.45 5.81 -3.25
CA TYR A 286 16.66 7.00 -2.95
C TYR A 286 16.64 8.01 -4.10
N GLU A 287 17.76 8.19 -4.81
CA GLU A 287 17.80 9.05 -6.01
C GLU A 287 16.87 8.50 -7.11
N TRP A 288 16.90 7.19 -7.35
CA TRP A 288 15.99 6.53 -8.28
C TRP A 288 14.54 6.74 -7.88
N LEU A 289 14.21 6.50 -6.62
CA LEU A 289 12.86 6.68 -6.08
C LEU A 289 12.38 8.13 -6.17
N THR A 290 13.27 9.10 -5.96
CA THR A 290 12.95 10.52 -6.10
C THR A 290 12.55 10.88 -7.53
N GLN A 291 13.23 10.32 -8.53
CA GLN A 291 12.90 10.51 -9.94
C GLN A 291 11.60 9.79 -10.32
N LEU A 292 11.39 8.56 -9.81
CA LEU A 292 10.13 7.83 -9.98
C LEU A 292 8.93 8.62 -9.43
N ARG A 293 9.05 9.18 -8.21
CA ARG A 293 7.99 9.99 -7.60
C ARG A 293 7.63 11.20 -8.45
N LYS A 294 8.61 11.88 -9.05
CA LYS A 294 8.37 13.00 -9.98
C LYS A 294 7.62 12.55 -11.22
N TYR A 295 7.98 11.39 -11.77
CA TYR A 295 7.31 10.83 -12.93
C TYR A 295 5.86 10.45 -12.62
N ILE A 296 5.61 9.82 -11.47
CA ILE A 296 4.25 9.49 -11.01
C ILE A 296 3.43 10.77 -10.75
N SER A 297 4.03 11.82 -10.19
CA SER A 297 3.35 13.11 -10.01
C SER A 297 2.93 13.72 -11.36
N ALA A 298 3.79 13.66 -12.37
CA ALA A 298 3.44 14.12 -13.71
C ALA A 298 2.32 13.29 -14.36
N ASN A 299 2.29 11.98 -14.12
CA ASN A 299 1.18 11.13 -14.55
C ASN A 299 -0.13 11.49 -13.85
N TYR A 300 -0.06 11.85 -12.57
CA TYR A 300 -1.24 12.33 -11.85
C TYR A 300 -1.73 13.68 -12.38
N ASP A 301 -0.83 14.61 -12.69
CA ASP A 301 -1.19 15.89 -13.30
C ASP A 301 -1.87 15.70 -14.67
N LEU A 302 -1.34 14.78 -15.50
CA LEU A 302 -1.95 14.39 -16.77
C LEU A 302 -3.38 13.86 -16.59
N LEU A 303 -3.57 12.97 -15.61
CA LEU A 303 -4.88 12.40 -15.30
C LEU A 303 -5.86 13.48 -14.82
N LEU A 304 -5.43 14.37 -13.91
CA LEU A 304 -6.23 15.50 -13.44
C LEU A 304 -6.69 16.40 -14.59
N GLU A 305 -5.76 16.83 -15.46
CA GLU A 305 -6.07 17.69 -16.61
C GLU A 305 -7.08 17.05 -17.56
N ARG A 306 -6.84 15.78 -17.91
CA ARG A 306 -7.69 15.05 -18.85
C ARG A 306 -9.11 14.84 -18.29
N PHE A 307 -9.23 14.39 -17.03
CA PHE A 307 -10.53 14.17 -16.40
C PHE A 307 -11.31 15.50 -16.22
N ALA A 308 -10.65 16.55 -15.78
CA ALA A 308 -11.31 17.86 -15.62
C ALA A 308 -11.89 18.39 -16.95
N ARG A 309 -11.19 18.14 -18.06
CA ARG A 309 -11.62 18.62 -19.39
C ARG A 309 -12.64 17.69 -20.04
N GLU A 310 -12.45 16.36 -19.96
CA GLU A 310 -13.16 15.40 -20.78
C GLU A 310 -14.23 14.60 -20.02
N LEU A 311 -14.08 14.49 -18.70
CA LEU A 311 -15.01 13.77 -17.80
C LEU A 311 -15.36 14.60 -16.55
N PRO A 312 -15.93 15.81 -16.69
CA PRO A 312 -16.17 16.71 -15.56
C PRO A 312 -17.09 16.17 -14.47
N LYS A 313 -17.89 15.13 -14.76
CA LYS A 313 -18.72 14.41 -13.78
C LYS A 313 -17.90 13.44 -12.91
N CYS A 314 -16.69 13.03 -13.34
CA CYS A 314 -15.80 12.18 -12.56
C CYS A 314 -14.78 13.06 -11.83
N LYS A 315 -14.77 13.00 -10.50
CA LYS A 315 -13.87 13.84 -9.70
C LYS A 315 -12.66 13.02 -9.24
N VAL A 316 -11.49 13.41 -9.70
CA VAL A 316 -10.24 12.78 -9.24
C VAL A 316 -9.92 13.28 -7.84
N MET A 317 -9.82 12.34 -6.87
CA MET A 317 -9.47 12.67 -5.49
C MET A 317 -8.07 13.27 -5.42
N ARG A 318 -7.88 14.22 -4.48
CA ARG A 318 -6.57 14.77 -4.18
C ARG A 318 -5.64 13.67 -3.68
N MET A 319 -4.55 13.44 -4.40
CA MET A 319 -3.53 12.47 -4.02
C MET A 319 -2.36 13.14 -3.30
N GLU A 320 -2.07 12.65 -2.11
CA GLU A 320 -0.92 13.02 -1.30
C GLU A 320 0.16 11.93 -1.33
N GLY A 321 -0.24 10.69 -1.64
CA GLY A 321 0.66 9.53 -1.73
C GLY A 321 0.07 8.38 -2.54
N THR A 322 0.84 7.32 -2.69
CA THR A 322 0.64 6.15 -3.55
C THR A 322 0.83 6.46 -5.05
N TYR A 323 0.54 5.51 -5.92
CA TYR A 323 0.41 5.68 -7.38
C TYR A 323 -0.97 5.22 -7.87
N LEU A 324 -1.96 5.24 -6.96
CA LEU A 324 -3.30 4.68 -7.17
C LEU A 324 -4.31 5.82 -7.09
N ALA A 325 -4.72 6.33 -8.24
CA ALA A 325 -5.71 7.40 -8.30
C ALA A 325 -7.10 6.86 -7.94
N TRP A 326 -7.81 7.56 -7.06
CA TRP A 326 -9.15 7.26 -6.62
C TRP A 326 -10.10 8.29 -7.20
N ILE A 327 -11.17 7.85 -7.87
CA ILE A 327 -12.01 8.71 -8.69
C ILE A 327 -13.46 8.53 -8.30
N ASP A 328 -14.09 9.61 -7.88
CA ASP A 328 -15.54 9.69 -7.61
C ASP A 328 -16.32 9.74 -8.93
N CYS A 329 -17.10 8.71 -9.20
CA CYS A 329 -17.97 8.56 -10.35
C CYS A 329 -19.47 8.69 -9.96
N SER A 330 -19.78 9.18 -8.76
CA SER A 330 -21.14 9.20 -8.23
C SER A 330 -22.15 9.99 -9.10
N GLU A 331 -21.68 11.01 -9.83
CA GLU A 331 -22.52 11.79 -10.74
C GLU A 331 -22.93 11.03 -12.02
N LEU A 332 -22.32 9.87 -12.30
CA LEU A 332 -22.71 9.02 -13.44
C LEU A 332 -23.95 8.16 -13.16
N HIS A 333 -24.32 7.99 -11.88
CA HIS A 333 -25.46 7.21 -11.40
C HIS A 333 -25.45 5.73 -11.84
N ILE A 334 -24.27 5.17 -12.03
CA ILE A 334 -24.01 3.72 -12.28
C ILE A 334 -23.04 3.20 -11.23
N SER A 335 -23.06 1.92 -10.93
CA SER A 335 -22.18 1.31 -9.94
C SER A 335 -20.76 1.20 -10.45
N SER A 336 -19.81 1.16 -9.52
CA SER A 336 -18.41 0.93 -9.87
C SER A 336 -18.16 -0.41 -10.55
N ASP A 337 -18.95 -1.43 -10.23
CA ASP A 337 -18.86 -2.77 -10.85
C ASP A 337 -19.31 -2.73 -12.30
N GLU A 338 -20.40 -2.01 -12.61
CA GLU A 338 -20.85 -1.79 -13.99
C GLU A 338 -19.82 -0.97 -14.78
N ILE A 339 -19.19 0.03 -14.17
CA ILE A 339 -18.11 0.81 -14.80
C ILE A 339 -16.93 -0.10 -15.12
N GLU A 340 -16.45 -0.93 -14.18
CA GLU A 340 -15.33 -1.85 -14.40
C GLU A 340 -15.63 -2.81 -15.54
N GLU A 341 -16.80 -3.46 -15.54
CA GLU A 341 -17.20 -4.43 -16.54
C GLU A 341 -17.27 -3.81 -17.94
N MET A 342 -17.94 -2.67 -18.08
CA MET A 342 -18.06 -1.94 -19.35
C MET A 342 -16.68 -1.49 -19.87
N LEU A 343 -15.85 -0.88 -19.02
CA LEU A 343 -14.53 -0.41 -19.42
C LEU A 343 -13.63 -1.57 -19.85
N MET A 344 -13.69 -2.69 -19.17
CA MET A 344 -12.88 -3.88 -19.49
C MET A 344 -13.31 -4.51 -20.81
N HIS A 345 -14.60 -4.76 -21.00
CA HIS A 345 -15.10 -5.53 -22.13
C HIS A 345 -15.35 -4.70 -23.39
N GLU A 346 -15.85 -3.49 -23.26
CA GLU A 346 -16.21 -2.65 -24.40
C GLU A 346 -15.08 -1.67 -24.78
N ASN A 347 -14.38 -1.11 -23.79
CA ASN A 347 -13.36 -0.10 -24.00
C ASN A 347 -11.93 -0.60 -23.85
N LYS A 348 -11.73 -1.90 -23.51
CA LYS A 348 -10.42 -2.55 -23.41
C LYS A 348 -9.45 -1.84 -22.43
N VAL A 349 -9.97 -1.39 -21.32
CA VAL A 349 -9.17 -0.85 -20.21
C VAL A 349 -9.72 -1.41 -18.89
N TRP A 350 -8.85 -2.00 -18.08
CA TRP A 350 -9.22 -2.62 -16.81
C TRP A 350 -8.79 -1.77 -15.64
N VAL A 351 -9.77 -1.25 -14.89
CA VAL A 351 -9.61 -0.51 -13.64
C VAL A 351 -10.18 -1.31 -12.48
N ASN A 352 -10.00 -0.89 -11.23
CA ASN A 352 -10.68 -1.56 -10.11
C ASN A 352 -12.01 -0.87 -9.79
N ALA A 353 -13.06 -1.67 -9.63
CA ALA A 353 -14.28 -1.21 -8.98
C ALA A 353 -14.03 -0.83 -7.51
N GLY A 354 -14.60 0.28 -7.09
CA GLY A 354 -14.40 0.77 -5.73
C GLY A 354 -15.15 -0.04 -4.67
N SER A 355 -16.18 -0.79 -5.06
CA SER A 355 -16.94 -1.71 -4.20
C SER A 355 -16.03 -2.73 -3.49
N MET A 356 -14.92 -3.13 -4.11
CA MET A 356 -13.96 -4.05 -3.49
C MET A 356 -13.23 -3.49 -2.25
N TYR A 357 -13.27 -2.16 -2.05
CA TYR A 357 -12.62 -1.47 -0.91
C TYR A 357 -13.60 -1.18 0.23
N GLY A 358 -14.81 -1.69 0.14
CA GLY A 358 -15.91 -1.48 1.08
C GLY A 358 -17.10 -0.80 0.45
N ALA A 359 -18.24 -0.80 1.15
CA ALA A 359 -19.47 -0.19 0.66
C ALA A 359 -19.32 1.31 0.37
N GLU A 360 -18.45 1.99 1.10
CA GLU A 360 -18.10 3.40 0.94
C GLU A 360 -17.48 3.71 -0.42
N GLY A 361 -16.89 2.69 -1.07
CA GLY A 361 -16.26 2.80 -2.38
C GLY A 361 -17.18 2.55 -3.59
N ALA A 362 -18.45 2.18 -3.37
CA ALA A 362 -19.34 1.68 -4.43
C ALA A 362 -19.58 2.62 -5.63
N ALA A 363 -19.30 3.91 -5.47
CA ALA A 363 -19.41 4.91 -6.54
C ALA A 363 -18.06 5.38 -7.07
N PHE A 364 -16.97 4.68 -6.72
CA PHE A 364 -15.62 5.09 -7.08
C PHE A 364 -14.93 4.03 -7.96
N ILE A 365 -13.91 4.45 -8.71
CA ILE A 365 -12.98 3.55 -9.38
C ILE A 365 -11.55 3.89 -8.97
N ARG A 366 -10.65 2.89 -9.05
CA ARG A 366 -9.22 3.09 -8.79
C ARG A 366 -8.39 2.80 -10.04
N ILE A 367 -7.49 3.74 -10.38
CA ILE A 367 -6.58 3.66 -11.52
C ILE A 367 -5.14 3.61 -11.02
N ASN A 368 -4.37 2.62 -11.47
CA ASN A 368 -2.94 2.57 -11.28
C ASN A 368 -2.23 3.45 -12.32
N MET A 369 -1.47 4.45 -11.88
CA MET A 369 -0.73 5.39 -12.74
C MET A 369 0.75 5.06 -12.88
N ALA A 370 1.23 3.97 -12.28
CA ALA A 370 2.64 3.58 -12.32
C ALA A 370 2.99 2.82 -13.61
N CYS A 371 2.81 3.50 -14.73
CA CYS A 371 3.14 3.05 -16.09
C CYS A 371 3.67 4.24 -16.90
N THR A 372 4.10 4.01 -18.14
CA THR A 372 4.53 5.13 -19.00
C THR A 372 3.40 6.12 -19.22
N SER A 373 3.71 7.40 -19.37
CA SER A 373 2.72 8.45 -19.63
C SER A 373 1.93 8.18 -20.92
N GLU A 374 2.56 7.56 -21.92
CA GLU A 374 1.90 7.15 -23.16
C GLU A 374 0.83 6.09 -22.91
N LEU A 375 1.16 5.03 -22.16
CA LEU A 375 0.20 3.97 -21.81
C LEU A 375 -0.94 4.50 -20.94
N LEU A 376 -0.62 5.37 -19.97
CA LEU A 376 -1.63 6.02 -19.14
C LEU A 376 -2.57 6.88 -19.98
N ASN A 377 -2.02 7.70 -20.89
CA ASN A 377 -2.79 8.58 -21.77
C ASN A 377 -3.74 7.78 -22.68
N GLU A 378 -3.28 6.64 -23.22
CA GLU A 378 -4.13 5.73 -23.99
C GLU A 378 -5.23 5.12 -23.11
N GLY A 379 -4.90 4.65 -21.90
CA GLY A 379 -5.88 4.16 -20.94
C GLY A 379 -6.94 5.20 -20.59
N ILE A 380 -6.53 6.45 -20.35
CA ILE A 380 -7.46 7.56 -20.11
C ILE A 380 -8.36 7.80 -21.33
N THR A 381 -7.81 7.74 -22.55
CA THR A 381 -8.62 7.89 -23.77
C THR A 381 -9.72 6.83 -23.86
N ARG A 382 -9.42 5.59 -23.52
CA ARG A 382 -10.40 4.51 -23.48
C ARG A 382 -11.45 4.70 -22.39
N ILE A 383 -11.05 5.19 -21.22
CA ILE A 383 -11.98 5.55 -20.13
C ILE A 383 -12.92 6.69 -20.58
N VAL A 384 -12.37 7.73 -21.21
CA VAL A 384 -13.16 8.85 -21.74
C VAL A 384 -14.18 8.37 -22.77
N ASN A 385 -13.79 7.48 -23.68
CA ASN A 385 -14.70 6.92 -24.69
C ASN A 385 -15.86 6.11 -24.05
N GLY A 386 -15.58 5.41 -22.96
CA GLY A 386 -16.60 4.63 -22.23
C GLY A 386 -17.52 5.48 -21.38
N LEU A 387 -16.97 6.43 -20.62
CA LEU A 387 -17.73 7.21 -19.62
C LEU A 387 -18.29 8.52 -20.16
N GLY A 388 -17.79 9.02 -21.29
CA GLY A 388 -18.19 10.32 -21.85
C GLY A 388 -19.63 10.41 -22.33
N ALA A 389 -20.34 9.28 -22.47
CA ALA A 389 -21.73 9.23 -22.84
C ALA A 389 -22.70 9.39 -21.63
N TYR A 390 -22.21 9.24 -20.41
CA TYR A 390 -22.96 9.36 -19.16
C TYR A 390 -22.86 10.82 -18.63
#